data_5c5992e3d863ecbde3fa2b6a3b685d71
#
_entry.id   5c5992e3d863ecbde3fa2b6a3b685d71
#
_cell.length_a   1.000
_cell.length_b   1.000
_cell.length_c   1.000
_cell.angle_alpha   90.00
_cell.angle_beta   90.00
_cell.angle_gamma   90.00
#
_symmetry.space_group_name_H-M   'P 1'
#
loop_
_entity.id
_entity.type
_entity.pdbx_description
1 polymer ?
#
loop_
_entity_poly.entity_id
_entity_poly.type
_entity_poly.pdbx_seq_one_letter_code
_entity_poly.pdbx_strand_id
1 'polypeptide(L)'
;MANIKDIRKKLGYTMKELSLIVGVSEATISRWESGDIANMKQNNIVSLANALNISPLQVLDFDDTSIKGNSINNADLYKYFPVSISAGSLENIDAIQEYDLISISDKILGKYARSKNIILLKINGESMNNIIPNGSYIIVDTSKNTIHDIKDRDIVVFSENGSYSVKRFINDSANQRILFKPDSTDDTFTAIEVKYENSEGLRLIGKVVKYIVSLD
;
A
#
# COMPACT_ATOMS: atom_id res chain seq x y z
N MET A 1 -17.02 -12.85 13.17
CA MET A 1 -17.25 -11.56 12.47
C MET A 1 -18.30 -10.79 13.24
N ALA A 2 -18.17 -9.50 13.42
CA ALA A 2 -19.21 -8.68 14.06
C ALA A 2 -20.38 -8.51 13.06
N ASN A 3 -21.59 -8.86 13.46
CA ASN A 3 -22.81 -8.64 12.67
C ASN A 3 -23.52 -7.33 13.09
N ILE A 4 -24.56 -6.93 12.37
CA ILE A 4 -25.37 -5.73 12.68
C ILE A 4 -25.77 -5.68 14.16
N LYS A 5 -26.20 -6.82 14.72
CA LYS A 5 -26.63 -6.95 16.11
C LYS A 5 -25.48 -6.67 17.09
N ASP A 6 -24.28 -7.16 16.80
CA ASP A 6 -23.11 -6.97 17.67
C ASP A 6 -22.68 -5.50 17.69
N ILE A 7 -22.67 -4.86 16.52
CA ILE A 7 -22.31 -3.44 16.39
C ILE A 7 -23.36 -2.57 17.11
N ARG A 8 -24.64 -2.82 16.89
CA ARG A 8 -25.73 -2.12 17.60
C ARG A 8 -25.58 -2.19 19.12
N LYS A 9 -25.32 -3.41 19.63
CA LYS A 9 -25.14 -3.62 21.09
C LYS A 9 -23.89 -2.91 21.60
N LYS A 10 -22.81 -2.92 20.85
CA LYS A 10 -21.56 -2.24 21.20
C LYS A 10 -21.75 -0.72 21.28
N LEU A 11 -22.62 -0.16 20.44
CA LEU A 11 -23.00 1.25 20.45
C LEU A 11 -24.05 1.58 21.49
N GLY A 12 -24.60 0.59 22.23
CA GLY A 12 -25.58 0.78 23.28
C GLY A 12 -27.03 0.94 22.81
N TYR A 13 -27.30 0.74 21.50
CA TYR A 13 -28.67 0.91 20.97
C TYR A 13 -29.55 -0.31 21.23
N THR A 14 -30.80 -0.06 21.63
CA THR A 14 -31.90 -1.04 21.53
C THR A 14 -32.36 -1.20 20.08
N MET A 15 -33.05 -2.28 19.74
CA MET A 15 -33.67 -2.42 18.39
C MET A 15 -34.65 -1.28 18.10
N LYS A 16 -35.40 -0.82 19.10
CA LYS A 16 -36.33 0.28 18.97
C LYS A 16 -35.62 1.60 18.63
N GLU A 17 -34.55 1.94 19.33
CA GLU A 17 -33.78 3.15 19.06
C GLU A 17 -33.14 3.11 17.67
N LEU A 18 -32.54 1.99 17.29
CA LEU A 18 -31.99 1.86 15.95
C LEU A 18 -33.05 1.97 14.85
N SER A 19 -34.25 1.39 15.09
CA SER A 19 -35.38 1.47 14.14
C SER A 19 -35.85 2.90 13.92
N LEU A 20 -35.92 3.70 14.99
CA LEU A 20 -36.24 5.12 14.91
C LEU A 20 -35.19 5.94 14.16
N ILE A 21 -33.90 5.70 14.42
CA ILE A 21 -32.81 6.40 13.76
C ILE A 21 -32.78 6.10 12.25
N VAL A 22 -33.01 4.84 11.88
CA VAL A 22 -32.98 4.40 10.47
C VAL A 22 -34.29 4.70 9.74
N GLY A 23 -35.41 4.92 10.47
CA GLY A 23 -36.72 5.21 9.89
C GLY A 23 -37.44 3.94 9.39
N VAL A 24 -37.28 2.79 10.09
CA VAL A 24 -37.91 1.51 9.75
C VAL A 24 -38.57 0.88 11.00
N SER A 25 -39.31 -0.22 10.84
CA SER A 25 -39.87 -0.97 11.98
C SER A 25 -38.82 -1.80 12.70
N GLU A 26 -39.04 -2.09 14.00
CA GLU A 26 -38.18 -3.01 14.77
C GLU A 26 -38.13 -4.41 14.12
N ALA A 27 -39.23 -4.87 13.53
CA ALA A 27 -39.29 -6.13 12.80
C ALA A 27 -38.35 -6.12 11.58
N THR A 28 -38.16 -4.96 10.94
CA THR A 28 -37.20 -4.78 9.84
C THR A 28 -35.77 -4.87 10.35
N ILE A 29 -35.45 -4.22 11.46
CA ILE A 29 -34.13 -4.33 12.10
C ILE A 29 -33.83 -5.80 12.48
N SER A 30 -34.81 -6.48 13.09
CA SER A 30 -34.68 -7.89 13.48
C SER A 30 -34.36 -8.80 12.28
N ARG A 31 -35.02 -8.59 11.13
CA ARG A 31 -34.71 -9.34 9.89
C ARG A 31 -33.29 -9.06 9.39
N TRP A 32 -32.86 -7.80 9.40
CA TRP A 32 -31.52 -7.45 9.00
C TRP A 32 -30.44 -8.04 9.93
N GLU A 33 -30.70 -8.09 11.24
CA GLU A 33 -29.85 -8.73 12.23
C GLU A 33 -29.77 -10.26 12.06
N SER A 34 -30.79 -10.87 11.44
CA SER A 34 -30.80 -12.31 11.11
C SER A 34 -30.20 -12.63 9.75
N GLY A 35 -29.70 -11.61 9.00
CA GLY A 35 -29.03 -11.80 7.70
C GLY A 35 -29.94 -11.58 6.48
N ASP A 36 -31.23 -11.25 6.64
CA ASP A 36 -32.14 -10.97 5.53
C ASP A 36 -31.96 -9.53 5.03
N ILE A 37 -30.83 -9.26 4.36
CA ILE A 37 -30.45 -7.94 3.86
C ILE A 37 -30.42 -7.85 2.32
N ALA A 38 -30.56 -8.98 1.60
CA ALA A 38 -30.43 -9.05 0.14
C ALA A 38 -31.38 -8.08 -0.61
N ASN A 39 -32.55 -7.78 -0.04
CA ASN A 39 -33.56 -6.89 -0.63
C ASN A 39 -33.62 -5.52 0.06
N MET A 40 -32.58 -5.12 0.79
CA MET A 40 -32.53 -3.82 1.45
C MET A 40 -32.48 -2.68 0.45
N LYS A 41 -33.39 -1.71 0.59
CA LYS A 41 -33.38 -0.52 -0.27
C LYS A 41 -32.10 0.30 -0.03
N GLN A 42 -31.55 0.89 -1.09
CA GLN A 42 -30.31 1.68 -1.04
C GLN A 42 -30.33 2.76 0.07
N ASN A 43 -31.44 3.47 0.23
CA ASN A 43 -31.57 4.49 1.27
C ASN A 43 -31.46 3.89 2.69
N ASN A 44 -31.97 2.68 2.90
CA ASN A 44 -31.89 2.00 4.20
C ASN A 44 -30.46 1.52 4.49
N ILE A 45 -29.72 1.11 3.45
CA ILE A 45 -28.29 0.75 3.59
C ILE A 45 -27.51 1.96 4.09
N VAL A 46 -27.69 3.12 3.46
CA VAL A 46 -27.01 4.37 3.85
C VAL A 46 -27.42 4.80 5.26
N SER A 47 -28.72 4.79 5.58
CA SER A 47 -29.21 5.18 6.90
C SER A 47 -28.70 4.26 8.01
N LEU A 48 -28.70 2.94 7.77
CA LEU A 48 -28.18 1.95 8.72
C LEU A 48 -26.66 2.08 8.90
N ALA A 49 -25.93 2.28 7.81
CA ALA A 49 -24.48 2.51 7.83
C ALA A 49 -24.12 3.74 8.69
N ASN A 50 -24.83 4.84 8.49
CA ASN A 50 -24.64 6.07 9.25
C ASN A 50 -24.99 5.86 10.73
N ALA A 51 -26.11 5.20 11.04
CA ALA A 51 -26.54 4.93 12.41
C ALA A 51 -25.54 4.06 13.18
N LEU A 52 -24.91 3.10 12.49
CA LEU A 52 -23.92 2.18 13.08
C LEU A 52 -22.48 2.66 12.97
N ASN A 53 -22.25 3.83 12.35
CA ASN A 53 -20.93 4.40 12.08
C ASN A 53 -19.98 3.41 11.33
N ILE A 54 -20.53 2.76 10.29
CA ILE A 54 -19.83 1.83 9.41
C ILE A 54 -20.03 2.25 7.95
N SER A 55 -19.25 1.67 7.03
CA SER A 55 -19.45 1.96 5.60
C SER A 55 -20.70 1.24 5.05
N PRO A 56 -21.39 1.79 4.03
CA PRO A 56 -22.49 1.12 3.35
C PRO A 56 -22.12 -0.27 2.78
N LEU A 57 -20.88 -0.44 2.35
CA LEU A 57 -20.36 -1.73 1.88
C LEU A 57 -20.29 -2.76 3.00
N GLN A 58 -19.94 -2.35 4.22
CA GLN A 58 -19.93 -3.25 5.38
C GLN A 58 -21.32 -3.76 5.73
N VAL A 59 -22.39 -2.97 5.48
CA VAL A 59 -23.76 -3.43 5.67
C VAL A 59 -24.10 -4.56 4.69
N LEU A 60 -23.61 -4.49 3.46
CA LEU A 60 -23.86 -5.52 2.43
C LEU A 60 -23.02 -6.79 2.66
N ASP A 61 -21.87 -6.69 3.30
CA ASP A 61 -21.00 -7.83 3.62
C ASP A 61 -21.55 -8.75 4.74
N PHE A 62 -22.65 -8.35 5.40
CA PHE A 62 -23.32 -9.20 6.39
C PHE A 62 -24.19 -10.31 5.76
N ASP A 63 -24.39 -10.31 4.44
CA ASP A 63 -25.08 -11.38 3.71
C ASP A 63 -24.10 -12.50 3.33
N ASP A 64 -24.05 -13.56 4.13
CA ASP A 64 -23.06 -14.65 4.08
C ASP A 64 -23.25 -15.62 2.88
N THR A 65 -24.06 -15.27 1.88
CA THR A 65 -24.40 -16.24 0.80
C THR A 65 -24.02 -15.87 -0.63
N SER A 66 -23.47 -14.69 -0.90
CA SER A 66 -23.13 -14.40 -2.30
C SER A 66 -22.18 -13.23 -2.52
N ILE A 67 -20.98 -13.28 -2.06
CA ILE A 67 -19.81 -12.75 -2.76
C ILE A 67 -18.56 -13.36 -2.08
N LYS A 68 -18.04 -14.45 -2.63
CA LYS A 68 -16.62 -14.78 -2.56
C LYS A 68 -15.86 -13.79 -3.44
N GLY A 69 -15.86 -12.55 -3.05
CA GLY A 69 -15.23 -11.46 -3.72
C GLY A 69 -14.72 -10.47 -2.68
N ASN A 70 -13.45 -10.61 -2.32
CA ASN A 70 -12.60 -9.58 -1.72
C ASN A 70 -13.27 -8.65 -0.70
N SER A 71 -13.43 -9.09 0.53
CA SER A 71 -13.39 -8.15 1.66
C SER A 71 -12.06 -7.41 1.56
N ILE A 72 -12.09 -6.11 1.29
CA ILE A 72 -10.93 -5.25 1.49
C ILE A 72 -10.70 -5.22 3.00
N ASN A 73 -9.95 -6.20 3.49
CA ASN A 73 -9.45 -6.17 4.84
C ASN A 73 -8.46 -5.01 4.91
N ASN A 74 -8.45 -4.19 5.96
CA ASN A 74 -7.42 -3.19 6.21
C ASN A 74 -5.99 -3.78 6.17
N ALA A 75 -5.85 -5.11 6.20
CA ALA A 75 -4.61 -5.83 6.03
C ALA A 75 -4.08 -5.81 4.58
N ASP A 76 -4.92 -5.48 3.59
CA ASP A 76 -4.58 -5.47 2.17
C ASP A 76 -4.27 -4.05 1.65
N LEU A 77 -4.20 -3.06 2.54
CA LEU A 77 -3.88 -1.66 2.20
C LEU A 77 -2.39 -1.40 2.41
N TYR A 78 -1.78 -0.82 1.39
CA TYR A 78 -0.36 -0.49 1.35
C TYR A 78 -0.18 1.00 1.15
N LYS A 79 0.85 1.57 1.78
CA LYS A 79 1.19 2.97 1.61
C LYS A 79 1.71 3.20 0.19
N TYR A 80 1.06 4.08 -0.53
CA TYR A 80 1.51 4.60 -1.80
C TYR A 80 1.97 6.05 -1.60
N PHE A 81 3.20 6.31 -1.92
CA PHE A 81 3.75 7.65 -1.90
C PHE A 81 3.69 8.20 -3.33
N PRO A 82 2.86 9.24 -3.59
CA PRO A 82 2.69 9.81 -4.93
C PRO A 82 3.92 10.59 -5.40
N VAL A 83 4.99 10.49 -4.68
CA VAL A 83 6.24 11.18 -4.93
C VAL A 83 6.95 10.52 -6.10
N SER A 84 7.14 11.30 -7.17
CA SER A 84 7.97 10.87 -8.29
C SER A 84 9.42 10.75 -7.84
N ILE A 85 9.97 9.54 -7.90
CA ILE A 85 11.41 9.32 -7.68
C ILE A 85 12.15 9.82 -8.91
N SER A 86 12.45 11.11 -8.95
CA SER A 86 13.40 11.72 -9.85
C SER A 86 14.05 12.89 -9.14
N ALA A 87 15.36 12.98 -9.25
CA ALA A 87 16.24 14.09 -8.90
C ALA A 87 15.54 15.35 -8.33
N GLY A 88 15.18 15.32 -7.06
CA GLY A 88 14.62 16.50 -6.37
C GLY A 88 14.43 16.18 -4.90
N SER A 89 14.97 17.03 -4.05
CA SER A 89 15.02 16.94 -2.61
C SER A 89 13.66 16.56 -1.98
N LEU A 90 13.54 15.33 -1.54
CA LEU A 90 12.52 14.91 -0.60
C LEU A 90 13.20 14.56 0.71
N GLU A 91 12.95 15.37 1.71
CA GLU A 91 13.37 15.09 3.06
C GLU A 91 12.61 13.85 3.55
N ASN A 92 13.32 12.76 3.83
CA ASN A 92 12.85 11.55 4.51
C ASN A 92 11.46 10.99 4.11
N ILE A 93 11.42 9.79 3.52
CA ILE A 93 10.14 9.03 3.35
C ILE A 93 9.42 8.87 4.71
N ASP A 94 10.15 8.73 5.81
CA ASP A 94 9.58 8.68 7.16
C ASP A 94 8.95 10.01 7.61
N ALA A 95 9.33 11.13 7.00
CA ALA A 95 8.77 12.45 7.26
C ALA A 95 7.65 12.85 6.28
N ILE A 96 7.43 12.05 5.21
CA ILE A 96 6.32 12.26 4.28
C ILE A 96 5.02 11.89 5.02
N GLN A 97 4.30 12.92 5.47
CA GLN A 97 2.99 12.74 6.14
C GLN A 97 1.86 12.45 5.13
N GLU A 98 2.08 12.67 3.84
CA GLU A 98 1.08 12.48 2.79
C GLU A 98 1.36 11.20 2.01
N TYR A 99 0.56 10.18 2.25
CA TYR A 99 0.53 8.96 1.47
C TYR A 99 -0.92 8.52 1.26
N ASP A 100 -1.19 7.93 0.13
CA ASP A 100 -2.46 7.26 -0.14
C ASP A 100 -2.41 5.81 0.36
N LEU A 101 -3.57 5.25 0.67
CA LEU A 101 -3.70 3.83 0.94
C LEU A 101 -4.32 3.16 -0.28
N ILE A 102 -3.61 2.22 -0.87
CA ILE A 102 -4.09 1.46 -2.02
C ILE A 102 -4.16 -0.03 -1.72
N SER A 103 -5.15 -0.68 -2.31
CA SER A 103 -5.31 -2.12 -2.19
C SER A 103 -4.61 -2.85 -3.32
N ILE A 104 -3.82 -3.88 -2.98
CA ILE A 104 -3.21 -4.79 -3.95
C ILE A 104 -3.54 -6.22 -3.54
N SER A 105 -4.00 -7.01 -4.51
CA SER A 105 -4.35 -8.40 -4.29
C SER A 105 -3.16 -9.22 -3.74
N ASP A 106 -3.41 -10.03 -2.72
CA ASP A 106 -2.45 -10.99 -2.16
C ASP A 106 -1.86 -11.90 -3.24
N LYS A 107 -2.63 -12.23 -4.29
CA LYS A 107 -2.15 -13.04 -5.42
C LYS A 107 -1.06 -12.33 -6.23
N ILE A 108 -1.14 -11.00 -6.36
CA ILE A 108 -0.11 -10.20 -7.03
C ILE A 108 1.11 -10.09 -6.14
N LEU A 109 0.95 -9.84 -4.86
CA LEU A 109 2.06 -9.68 -3.90
C LEU A 109 2.74 -11.01 -3.58
N GLY A 110 2.01 -12.12 -3.54
CA GLY A 110 2.54 -13.43 -3.21
C GLY A 110 3.12 -13.45 -1.78
N LYS A 111 4.37 -13.83 -1.62
CA LYS A 111 5.04 -13.90 -0.31
C LYS A 111 5.17 -12.56 0.43
N TYR A 112 4.93 -11.45 -0.25
CA TYR A 112 4.98 -10.11 0.34
C TYR A 112 3.61 -9.61 0.79
N ALA A 113 2.55 -10.42 0.56
CA ALA A 113 1.20 -10.09 0.99
C ALA A 113 1.13 -9.90 2.50
N ARG A 114 0.35 -8.91 2.93
CA ARG A 114 0.11 -8.55 4.34
C ARG A 114 1.34 -8.09 5.12
N SER A 115 2.43 -7.82 4.44
CA SER A 115 3.62 -7.28 5.07
C SER A 115 3.47 -5.76 5.28
N LYS A 116 3.67 -5.31 6.51
CA LYS A 116 3.66 -3.88 6.88
C LYS A 116 4.87 -3.12 6.33
N ASN A 117 5.89 -3.84 5.87
CA ASN A 117 7.12 -3.28 5.33
C ASN A 117 7.06 -3.08 3.81
N ILE A 118 5.90 -3.27 3.20
CA ILE A 118 5.69 -3.04 1.78
C ILE A 118 5.16 -1.64 1.55
N ILE A 119 5.82 -0.92 0.66
CA ILE A 119 5.38 0.39 0.17
C ILE A 119 5.36 0.38 -1.36
N LEU A 120 4.59 1.29 -1.93
CA LEU A 120 4.53 1.55 -3.36
C LEU A 120 5.07 2.93 -3.67
N LEU A 121 5.79 3.01 -4.78
CA LEU A 121 6.35 4.24 -5.33
C LEU A 121 6.13 4.27 -6.83
N LYS A 122 6.04 5.45 -7.42
CA LYS A 122 5.98 5.63 -8.86
C LYS A 122 7.36 6.05 -9.39
N ILE A 123 7.80 5.41 -10.47
CA ILE A 123 9.06 5.78 -11.14
C ILE A 123 8.79 7.00 -12.06
N ASN A 124 9.71 7.96 -11.98
CA ASN A 124 9.78 9.07 -12.93
C ASN A 124 11.24 9.23 -13.35
N GLY A 125 11.60 8.65 -14.48
CA GLY A 125 12.95 8.71 -15.03
C GLY A 125 13.34 7.46 -15.83
N GLU A 126 14.37 7.60 -16.63
CA GLU A 126 14.78 6.60 -17.61
C GLU A 126 16.04 5.80 -17.20
N SER A 127 16.58 6.04 -16.02
CA SER A 127 17.84 5.43 -15.59
C SER A 127 17.80 3.93 -15.32
N MET A 128 16.60 3.33 -15.35
CA MET A 128 16.35 1.88 -15.17
C MET A 128 15.46 1.31 -16.29
N ASN A 129 15.31 1.99 -17.41
CA ASN A 129 14.32 1.70 -18.45
C ASN A 129 14.53 0.37 -19.19
N ASN A 130 15.70 -0.25 -19.11
CA ASN A 130 15.90 -1.62 -19.60
C ASN A 130 15.06 -2.66 -18.82
N ILE A 131 14.72 -2.37 -17.56
CA ILE A 131 14.01 -3.28 -16.67
C ILE A 131 12.71 -2.65 -16.18
N ILE A 132 12.76 -1.39 -15.74
CA ILE A 132 11.63 -0.67 -15.13
C ILE A 132 11.39 0.59 -15.96
N PRO A 133 10.43 0.56 -16.91
CA PRO A 133 10.07 1.72 -17.71
C PRO A 133 9.62 2.91 -16.87
N ASN A 134 9.80 4.10 -17.41
CA ASN A 134 9.25 5.32 -16.82
C ASN A 134 7.72 5.20 -16.63
N GLY A 135 7.20 5.79 -15.55
CA GLY A 135 5.77 5.71 -15.20
C GLY A 135 5.36 4.42 -14.47
N SER A 136 6.25 3.42 -14.38
CA SER A 136 5.97 2.16 -13.65
C SER A 136 5.75 2.39 -12.17
N TYR A 137 4.96 1.52 -11.55
CA TYR A 137 4.89 1.40 -10.10
C TYR A 137 5.85 0.33 -9.61
N ILE A 138 6.58 0.61 -8.54
CA ILE A 138 7.45 -0.37 -7.88
C ILE A 138 6.93 -0.70 -6.48
N ILE A 139 7.10 -1.96 -6.12
CA ILE A 139 6.79 -2.50 -4.80
C ILE A 139 8.12 -2.71 -4.08
N VAL A 140 8.27 -2.05 -2.94
CA VAL A 140 9.53 -1.98 -2.19
C VAL A 140 9.35 -2.64 -0.83
N ASP A 141 10.25 -3.54 -0.49
CA ASP A 141 10.36 -4.14 0.84
C ASP A 141 11.35 -3.32 1.68
N THR A 142 10.80 -2.52 2.58
CA THR A 142 11.58 -1.64 3.47
C THR A 142 12.22 -2.37 4.64
N SER A 143 11.94 -3.66 4.84
CA SER A 143 12.69 -4.49 5.81
C SER A 143 14.10 -4.82 5.32
N LYS A 144 14.38 -4.60 4.04
CA LYS A 144 15.66 -4.81 3.37
C LYS A 144 16.35 -3.47 3.12
N ASN A 145 16.81 -2.85 4.19
CA ASN A 145 17.33 -1.48 4.18
C ASN A 145 18.77 -1.34 4.68
N THR A 146 19.48 -2.45 4.82
CA THR A 146 20.92 -2.45 5.15
C THR A 146 21.73 -3.12 4.05
N ILE A 147 23.03 -2.82 3.98
CA ILE A 147 23.94 -3.43 2.98
C ILE A 147 24.04 -4.96 3.12
N HIS A 148 23.75 -5.49 4.31
CA HIS A 148 23.77 -6.94 4.57
C HIS A 148 22.50 -7.65 4.08
N ASP A 149 21.40 -6.93 3.92
CA ASP A 149 20.11 -7.46 3.45
C ASP A 149 20.00 -7.49 1.93
N ILE A 150 20.85 -6.74 1.24
CA ILE A 150 20.83 -6.54 -0.21
C ILE A 150 21.93 -7.39 -0.85
N LYS A 151 21.57 -8.05 -1.93
CA LYS A 151 22.54 -8.82 -2.75
C LYS A 151 23.01 -7.98 -3.91
N ASP A 152 24.20 -8.29 -4.41
CA ASP A 152 24.70 -7.69 -5.63
C ASP A 152 23.71 -7.83 -6.78
N ARG A 153 23.54 -6.75 -7.51
CA ARG A 153 22.58 -6.57 -8.62
C ARG A 153 21.10 -6.51 -8.21
N ASP A 154 20.77 -6.58 -6.94
CA ASP A 154 19.42 -6.23 -6.51
C ASP A 154 19.10 -4.79 -6.91
N ILE A 155 17.83 -4.53 -7.22
CA ILE A 155 17.36 -3.17 -7.48
C ILE A 155 16.89 -2.60 -6.15
N VAL A 156 17.41 -1.44 -5.81
CA VAL A 156 17.14 -0.79 -4.52
C VAL A 156 16.63 0.64 -4.72
N VAL A 157 15.83 1.07 -3.78
CA VAL A 157 15.53 2.48 -3.56
C VAL A 157 16.48 2.97 -2.48
N PHE A 158 17.16 4.07 -2.76
CA PHE A 158 18.06 4.71 -1.81
C PHE A 158 17.91 6.23 -1.88
N SER A 159 18.37 6.89 -0.85
CA SER A 159 18.48 8.35 -0.78
C SER A 159 19.93 8.73 -0.53
N GLU A 160 20.40 9.72 -1.25
CA GLU A 160 21.68 10.38 -1.04
C GLU A 160 21.44 11.87 -0.88
N ASN A 161 21.80 12.41 0.29
CA ASN A 161 21.60 13.81 0.63
C ASN A 161 20.15 14.32 0.37
N GLY A 162 19.15 13.46 0.69
CA GLY A 162 17.73 13.76 0.51
C GLY A 162 17.18 13.51 -0.89
N SER A 163 18.01 13.17 -1.88
CA SER A 163 17.56 12.83 -3.23
C SER A 163 17.33 11.33 -3.37
N TYR A 164 16.14 10.90 -3.79
CA TYR A 164 15.77 9.50 -3.97
C TYR A 164 16.08 9.00 -5.37
N SER A 165 16.58 7.77 -5.44
CA SER A 165 16.90 7.11 -6.70
C SER A 165 16.63 5.61 -6.64
N VAL A 166 16.44 5.03 -7.83
CA VAL A 166 16.36 3.57 -8.02
C VAL A 166 17.48 3.14 -8.92
N LYS A 167 18.31 2.20 -8.46
CA LYS A 167 19.47 1.69 -9.20
C LYS A 167 19.74 0.23 -8.83
N ARG A 168 20.66 -0.41 -9.58
CA ARG A 168 21.26 -1.69 -9.18
C ARG A 168 22.32 -1.45 -8.13
N PHE A 169 22.19 -2.15 -7.03
CA PHE A 169 23.15 -2.15 -5.92
C PHE A 169 24.33 -3.08 -6.24
N ILE A 170 25.55 -2.62 -5.97
CA ILE A 170 26.78 -3.44 -5.99
C ILE A 170 27.60 -3.07 -4.78
N ASN A 171 27.93 -4.06 -3.97
CA ASN A 171 28.82 -3.90 -2.84
C ASN A 171 30.25 -4.28 -3.23
N ASP A 172 31.06 -3.29 -3.58
CA ASP A 172 32.49 -3.46 -3.90
C ASP A 172 33.33 -3.35 -2.61
N SER A 173 33.24 -4.41 -1.80
CA SER A 173 33.92 -4.45 -0.50
C SER A 173 35.46 -4.42 -0.62
N ALA A 174 36.02 -4.89 -1.74
CA ALA A 174 37.46 -4.85 -2.01
C ALA A 174 37.98 -3.41 -2.10
N ASN A 175 37.17 -2.51 -2.63
CA ASN A 175 37.47 -1.08 -2.76
C ASN A 175 36.76 -0.21 -1.73
N GLN A 176 36.11 -0.81 -0.72
CA GLN A 176 35.38 -0.14 0.36
C GLN A 176 34.36 0.89 -0.13
N ARG A 177 33.56 0.50 -1.15
CA ARG A 177 32.56 1.36 -1.77
C ARG A 177 31.29 0.62 -2.14
N ILE A 178 30.21 1.38 -2.27
CA ILE A 178 28.94 0.95 -2.86
C ILE A 178 28.79 1.64 -4.21
N LEU A 179 28.36 0.89 -5.22
CA LEU A 179 28.03 1.41 -6.53
C LEU A 179 26.53 1.23 -6.78
N PHE A 180 25.87 2.32 -7.17
CA PHE A 180 24.49 2.32 -7.63
C PHE A 180 24.50 2.49 -9.15
N LYS A 181 24.35 1.38 -9.87
CA LYS A 181 24.44 1.37 -11.34
C LYS A 181 23.09 1.56 -12.01
N PRO A 182 22.99 2.45 -13.01
CA PRO A 182 21.83 2.51 -13.88
C PRO A 182 21.73 1.23 -14.72
N ASP A 183 20.51 0.98 -15.22
CA ASP A 183 20.23 -0.06 -16.21
C ASP A 183 19.32 0.55 -17.27
N SER A 184 19.92 1.33 -18.16
CA SER A 184 19.25 2.20 -19.11
C SER A 184 19.77 2.00 -20.53
N THR A 185 18.93 2.31 -21.50
CA THR A 185 19.30 2.45 -22.92
C THR A 185 20.05 3.74 -23.20
N ASP A 186 20.06 4.69 -22.25
CA ASP A 186 20.76 5.99 -22.36
C ASP A 186 22.06 5.92 -21.56
N ASP A 187 23.19 5.93 -22.28
CA ASP A 187 24.54 5.84 -21.74
C ASP A 187 24.99 7.11 -20.98
N THR A 188 24.18 8.18 -20.99
CA THR A 188 24.47 9.39 -20.22
C THR A 188 24.28 9.20 -18.71
N PHE A 189 23.49 8.20 -18.32
CA PHE A 189 23.36 7.82 -16.93
C PHE A 189 24.61 7.08 -16.44
N THR A 190 25.27 7.64 -15.43
CA THR A 190 26.49 7.08 -14.83
C THR A 190 26.20 6.43 -13.49
N ALA A 191 27.10 5.56 -13.04
CA ALA A 191 27.02 4.97 -11.71
C ALA A 191 27.30 6.03 -10.64
N ILE A 192 26.52 5.96 -9.54
CA ILE A 192 26.80 6.73 -8.33
C ILE A 192 27.72 5.88 -7.46
N GLU A 193 28.84 6.44 -7.05
CA GLU A 193 29.82 5.79 -6.17
C GLU A 193 29.79 6.44 -4.79
N VAL A 194 29.60 5.64 -3.74
CA VAL A 194 29.64 6.08 -2.35
C VAL A 194 30.69 5.25 -1.61
N LYS A 195 31.76 5.90 -1.15
CA LYS A 195 32.76 5.26 -0.29
C LYS A 195 32.19 5.05 1.10
N TYR A 196 32.58 3.97 1.77
CA TYR A 196 32.10 3.65 3.11
C TYR A 196 32.37 4.78 4.10
N GLU A 197 33.54 5.43 4.00
CA GLU A 197 33.95 6.57 4.84
C GLU A 197 33.07 7.81 4.65
N ASN A 198 32.37 7.93 3.51
CA ASN A 198 31.55 9.09 3.15
C ASN A 198 30.04 8.72 3.01
N SER A 199 29.61 7.67 3.74
CA SER A 199 28.25 7.14 3.61
C SER A 199 27.22 7.79 4.56
N GLU A 200 27.59 8.84 5.28
CA GLU A 200 26.69 9.51 6.27
C GLU A 200 25.39 10.04 5.64
N GLY A 201 25.45 10.53 4.39
CA GLY A 201 24.28 11.01 3.65
C GLY A 201 23.50 9.92 2.91
N LEU A 202 23.99 8.66 2.92
CA LEU A 202 23.37 7.55 2.21
C LEU A 202 22.36 6.82 3.11
N ARG A 203 21.17 6.60 2.59
CA ARG A 203 20.15 5.76 3.22
C ARG A 203 19.61 4.75 2.22
N LEU A 204 19.68 3.46 2.53
CA LEU A 204 18.94 2.44 1.82
C LEU A 204 17.50 2.44 2.34
N ILE A 205 16.54 2.64 1.45
CA ILE A 205 15.11 2.67 1.79
C ILE A 205 14.53 1.27 1.74
N GLY A 206 14.93 0.49 0.72
CA GLY A 206 14.49 -0.88 0.61
C GLY A 206 14.82 -1.50 -0.74
N LYS A 207 14.51 -2.80 -0.84
CA LYS A 207 14.69 -3.58 -2.06
C LYS A 207 13.42 -3.54 -2.91
N VAL A 208 13.56 -3.29 -4.21
CA VAL A 208 12.47 -3.47 -5.17
C VAL A 208 12.21 -4.96 -5.35
N VAL A 209 10.99 -5.39 -5.07
CA VAL A 209 10.62 -6.81 -5.11
C VAL A 209 9.69 -7.16 -6.26
N LYS A 210 8.96 -6.16 -6.78
CA LYS A 210 8.09 -6.26 -7.96
C LYS A 210 7.96 -4.89 -8.62
N TYR A 211 7.55 -4.89 -9.87
CA TYR A 211 7.09 -3.68 -10.55
C TYR A 211 5.87 -3.97 -11.41
N ILE A 212 5.10 -2.93 -11.69
CA ILE A 212 3.87 -2.97 -12.50
C ILE A 212 4.04 -1.92 -13.60
N VAL A 213 3.86 -2.33 -14.84
CA VAL A 213 4.02 -1.51 -16.05
C VAL A 213 2.68 -1.33 -16.72
N SER A 214 2.38 -0.11 -17.19
CA SER A 214 1.32 0.14 -18.18
C SER A 214 1.92 -0.05 -19.57
N LEU A 215 1.22 -0.76 -20.44
CA LEU A 215 1.59 -0.94 -21.85
C LEU A 215 0.67 -0.04 -22.67
N ASP A 216 0.95 1.26 -22.66
CA ASP A 216 0.15 2.27 -23.39
C ASP A 216 0.65 2.44 -24.83
#